data_17ed4870bde7108917dcb256d3ac36ee
#
_entry.id   17ed4870bde7108917dcb256d3ac36ee
#
_cell.length_a   1.000
_cell.length_b   1.000
_cell.length_c   1.000
_cell.angle_alpha   90.00
_cell.angle_beta   90.00
_cell.angle_gamma   90.00
#
_symmetry.space_group_name_H-M   'P 1'
#
loop_
_entity.id
_entity.type
_entity.pdbx_description
1 polymer ?
#
loop_
_entity_poly.entity_id
_entity_poly.type
_entity_poly.pdbx_seq_one_letter_code
_entity_poly.pdbx_strand_id
1 'polypeptide(L)'
;MKSTEHIYTPVLPATERPLALNRFGRFGGKYVHEKLKISDALVQALISLDVRYIYGVSGANIEHLHDAIHRLGEGKLQSVMAKSEDGAAFMADCRARVHRTLGVCCSTSGGGMMNLIAGIAESYTDSVPVLALVGQPPSTLEGKGAFQDSSGIGRTIDSIQLWGAVAKYVGKISKPEDFWYHLTNAIKAAVSGRPGPAVLLFPRNIFEQEVEPARENWADELQKLIHPKEVTSETIRPLFKEIYQAKNPVLILGYGVRRCSNPQAVVNFARCVGLPVITTLGGRGEFPNDDPLYLGMLGVAGHPSAHAYLKEQADLLIVVGCDLKFMTRQPIQGALLDKKIAVVNVDVDQISRTISPNLVVEADAGVVFKGLLELLKQKPFKLKPPQGYCLKIFKQLPAPPISPNDPMPIADSQLLLQSEAIAIVQEFLPENGHILFDAGNCAAAALHLTKVPFGSSSTIALGMGGMGYAIAGAIGAQLGSPKGTRTVVFAGDGAFLMTGLEIHTAVDLQLPILFIVFNNNMHGMCVIRQQLYFESRLECVRYAPVDIATTARGLGSDHRLWVGSAGTVAELRHQLEDYMQHTDLPGVLELRLLREEMPPFTPFLSEDAPTIPIGFINH
;
A
#
# COMPACT_ATOMS: atom_id res chain seq x y z
N MET A 1 -50.96 2.47 6.00
CA MET A 1 -49.69 3.19 5.86
C MET A 1 -48.65 2.16 5.49
N LYS A 2 -48.27 2.08 4.21
CA LYS A 2 -47.26 1.16 3.69
C LYS A 2 -45.91 1.88 3.80
N SER A 3 -45.01 1.34 4.61
CA SER A 3 -43.63 1.76 4.67
C SER A 3 -42.92 1.24 3.42
N THR A 4 -42.54 2.13 2.53
CA THR A 4 -41.63 1.84 1.40
C THR A 4 -40.23 1.65 1.93
N GLU A 5 -39.77 0.42 1.96
CA GLU A 5 -38.37 0.09 2.11
C GLU A 5 -37.60 0.63 0.88
N HIS A 6 -36.87 1.71 1.07
CA HIS A 6 -35.87 2.14 0.13
C HIS A 6 -34.71 1.15 0.16
N ILE A 7 -34.71 0.23 -0.81
CA ILE A 7 -33.53 -0.58 -1.14
C ILE A 7 -32.48 0.41 -1.69
N TYR A 8 -31.54 0.76 -0.85
CA TYR A 8 -30.37 1.55 -1.21
C TYR A 8 -29.48 0.65 -2.10
N THR A 9 -29.50 0.88 -3.40
CA THR A 9 -28.50 0.37 -4.33
C THR A 9 -27.34 1.36 -4.31
N PRO A 10 -26.19 1.05 -3.68
CA PRO A 10 -25.03 1.92 -3.79
C PRO A 10 -24.51 1.86 -5.21
N VAL A 11 -24.49 3.00 -5.88
CA VAL A 11 -23.71 3.16 -7.12
C VAL A 11 -22.24 3.10 -6.72
N LEU A 12 -21.66 1.93 -6.81
CA LEU A 12 -20.21 1.76 -6.65
C LEU A 12 -19.51 2.47 -7.82
N PRO A 13 -18.50 3.30 -7.57
CA PRO A 13 -17.59 3.71 -8.62
C PRO A 13 -16.98 2.44 -9.22
N ALA A 14 -16.60 2.48 -10.49
CA ALA A 14 -16.19 1.37 -11.37
C ALA A 14 -15.04 0.51 -10.82
N THR A 15 -15.27 -0.22 -9.74
CA THR A 15 -14.33 -1.12 -9.07
C THR A 15 -14.72 -2.60 -9.19
N GLU A 16 -15.73 -2.92 -10.01
CA GLU A 16 -15.98 -4.29 -10.42
C GLU A 16 -15.02 -4.71 -11.52
N ARG A 17 -13.72 -4.78 -11.19
CA ARG A 17 -12.79 -5.46 -12.08
C ARG A 17 -11.93 -6.36 -11.20
N PRO A 18 -11.98 -7.70 -11.42
CA PRO A 18 -10.88 -8.56 -11.02
C PRO A 18 -9.59 -7.95 -11.55
N LEU A 19 -8.41 -8.36 -11.12
CA LEU A 19 -7.13 -7.97 -11.75
C LEU A 19 -7.34 -7.99 -13.26
N ALA A 20 -7.99 -6.93 -13.75
CA ALA A 20 -8.45 -6.89 -15.11
C ALA A 20 -7.30 -6.35 -15.92
N LEU A 21 -6.58 -7.25 -16.46
CA LEU A 21 -5.98 -7.04 -17.76
C LEU A 21 -7.19 -6.81 -18.69
N ASN A 22 -7.60 -5.56 -18.89
CA ASN A 22 -8.86 -5.23 -19.55
C ASN A 22 -8.83 -5.47 -21.06
N ARG A 23 -10.01 -5.79 -21.58
CA ARG A 23 -10.38 -6.10 -22.95
C ARG A 23 -9.53 -5.37 -24.00
N PHE A 24 -8.86 -6.18 -24.82
CA PHE A 24 -8.12 -5.75 -26.00
C PHE A 24 -9.00 -4.96 -26.98
N GLY A 25 -8.54 -3.78 -27.39
CA GLY A 25 -8.93 -3.18 -28.65
C GLY A 25 -8.42 -4.07 -29.77
N ARG A 26 -9.31 -4.55 -30.64
CA ARG A 26 -8.92 -5.18 -31.90
C ARG A 26 -8.12 -4.16 -32.71
N PHE A 27 -6.82 -4.41 -32.90
CA PHE A 27 -6.07 -3.74 -33.93
C PHE A 27 -6.55 -4.33 -35.30
N GLY A 28 -7.41 -3.60 -35.98
CA GLY A 28 -7.74 -3.88 -37.36
C GLY A 28 -6.57 -3.49 -38.26
N GLY A 29 -5.77 -4.43 -38.69
CA GLY A 29 -4.70 -4.22 -39.66
C GLY A 29 -4.02 -5.54 -39.99
N LYS A 30 -3.76 -5.78 -41.27
CA LYS A 30 -3.12 -6.97 -41.83
C LYS A 30 -1.91 -7.41 -41.02
N TYR A 31 -1.81 -8.71 -40.74
CA TYR A 31 -0.65 -9.36 -40.14
C TYR A 31 0.60 -9.05 -40.97
N VAL A 32 1.51 -8.29 -40.37
CA VAL A 32 2.88 -8.16 -40.84
C VAL A 32 3.72 -9.08 -39.98
N HIS A 33 4.28 -10.12 -40.55
CA HIS A 33 5.27 -11.02 -39.91
C HIS A 33 6.65 -10.35 -39.81
N GLU A 34 6.70 -9.07 -39.45
CA GLU A 34 7.97 -8.38 -39.27
C GLU A 34 8.42 -8.56 -37.82
N LYS A 35 9.67 -8.94 -37.64
CA LYS A 35 10.33 -8.98 -36.34
C LYS A 35 10.34 -7.58 -35.71
N LEU A 36 10.24 -7.53 -34.41
CA LEU A 36 10.23 -6.29 -33.63
C LEU A 36 11.51 -6.19 -32.83
N LYS A 37 12.01 -4.99 -32.62
CA LYS A 37 13.02 -4.77 -31.56
C LYS A 37 12.44 -5.19 -30.22
N ILE A 38 13.27 -5.75 -29.33
CA ILE A 38 12.82 -6.19 -28.00
C ILE A 38 12.22 -5.02 -27.21
N SER A 39 12.78 -3.80 -27.32
CA SER A 39 12.19 -2.60 -26.72
C SER A 39 10.75 -2.36 -27.17
N ASP A 40 10.49 -2.52 -28.48
CA ASP A 40 9.18 -2.30 -29.09
C ASP A 40 8.19 -3.41 -28.71
N ALA A 41 8.65 -4.67 -28.72
CA ALA A 41 7.86 -5.81 -28.28
C ALA A 41 7.46 -5.70 -26.79
N LEU A 42 8.37 -5.22 -25.94
CA LEU A 42 8.12 -4.96 -24.52
C LEU A 42 7.03 -3.90 -24.33
N VAL A 43 7.12 -2.77 -25.04
CA VAL A 43 6.10 -1.70 -24.98
C VAL A 43 4.73 -2.21 -25.44
N GLN A 44 4.66 -2.94 -26.57
CA GLN A 44 3.41 -3.53 -27.06
C GLN A 44 2.83 -4.54 -26.06
N ALA A 45 3.66 -5.37 -25.44
CA ALA A 45 3.25 -6.32 -24.42
C ALA A 45 2.65 -5.60 -23.20
N LEU A 46 3.31 -4.56 -22.69
CA LEU A 46 2.83 -3.78 -21.54
C LEU A 46 1.51 -3.06 -21.84
N ILE A 47 1.36 -2.48 -23.04
CA ILE A 47 0.09 -1.89 -23.49
C ILE A 47 -1.01 -2.96 -23.53
N SER A 48 -0.70 -4.16 -24.05
CA SER A 48 -1.66 -5.26 -24.11
C SER A 48 -2.12 -5.75 -22.74
N LEU A 49 -1.36 -5.49 -21.70
CA LEU A 49 -1.67 -5.78 -20.30
C LEU A 49 -2.32 -4.60 -19.55
N ASP A 50 -2.77 -3.56 -20.27
CA ASP A 50 -3.33 -2.30 -19.71
C ASP A 50 -2.37 -1.59 -18.70
N VAL A 51 -1.07 -1.78 -18.87
CA VAL A 51 -0.08 -0.97 -18.15
C VAL A 51 -0.06 0.41 -18.78
N ARG A 52 -0.32 1.45 -17.99
CA ARG A 52 -0.43 2.82 -18.48
C ARG A 52 0.75 3.69 -18.12
N TYR A 53 1.49 3.34 -17.07
CA TYR A 53 2.58 4.14 -16.54
C TYR A 53 3.76 3.26 -16.17
N ILE A 54 4.95 3.75 -16.51
CA ILE A 54 6.22 3.21 -16.03
C ILE A 54 6.92 4.33 -15.27
N TYR A 55 7.20 4.09 -14.00
CA TYR A 55 7.87 5.05 -13.12
C TYR A 55 9.37 4.77 -13.11
N GLY A 56 10.19 5.81 -13.27
CA GLY A 56 11.63 5.60 -13.27
C GLY A 56 12.46 6.85 -13.42
N VAL A 57 13.76 6.65 -13.35
CA VAL A 57 14.78 7.65 -13.68
C VAL A 57 15.52 7.16 -14.92
N SER A 58 15.64 8.02 -15.94
CA SER A 58 16.34 7.69 -17.18
C SER A 58 17.84 7.50 -16.93
N GLY A 59 18.48 6.70 -17.78
CA GLY A 59 19.92 6.48 -17.76
C GLY A 59 20.35 5.56 -18.91
N ALA A 60 21.64 5.61 -19.25
CA ALA A 60 22.17 5.07 -20.50
C ALA A 60 21.78 3.63 -20.84
N ASN A 61 21.53 2.78 -19.83
CA ASN A 61 21.23 1.37 -20.06
C ASN A 61 19.71 1.06 -20.10
N ILE A 62 18.82 2.09 -19.97
CA ILE A 62 17.36 1.95 -20.05
C ILE A 62 16.71 2.87 -21.10
N GLU A 63 17.47 3.77 -21.75
CA GLU A 63 16.96 4.76 -22.69
C GLU A 63 16.20 4.13 -23.87
N HIS A 64 16.58 2.96 -24.33
CA HIS A 64 15.87 2.24 -25.41
C HIS A 64 14.40 1.93 -25.07
N LEU A 65 14.09 1.71 -23.79
CA LEU A 65 12.72 1.57 -23.32
C LEU A 65 11.96 2.89 -23.45
N HIS A 66 12.55 4.00 -23.00
CA HIS A 66 11.91 5.32 -23.09
C HIS A 66 11.72 5.79 -24.54
N ASP A 67 12.68 5.50 -25.44
CA ASP A 67 12.54 5.75 -26.87
C ASP A 67 11.36 4.95 -27.47
N ALA A 68 11.27 3.66 -27.15
CA ALA A 68 10.16 2.82 -27.61
C ALA A 68 8.80 3.31 -27.08
N ILE A 69 8.73 3.77 -25.81
CA ILE A 69 7.51 4.36 -25.24
C ILE A 69 7.15 5.65 -25.99
N HIS A 70 8.14 6.51 -26.31
CA HIS A 70 7.90 7.74 -27.07
C HIS A 70 7.31 7.46 -28.46
N ARG A 71 7.84 6.45 -29.16
CA ARG A 71 7.39 6.09 -30.52
C ARG A 71 6.05 5.35 -30.54
N LEU A 72 5.77 4.48 -29.56
CA LEU A 72 4.69 3.50 -29.62
C LEU A 72 3.64 3.66 -28.53
N GLY A 73 3.91 4.48 -27.51
CA GLY A 73 3.03 4.61 -26.34
C GLY A 73 1.66 5.23 -26.68
N GLU A 74 1.61 6.18 -27.63
CA GLU A 74 0.37 6.79 -28.17
C GLU A 74 -0.63 7.21 -27.07
N GLY A 75 -0.17 7.69 -25.93
CA GLY A 75 -1.00 8.01 -24.76
C GLY A 75 -1.56 6.81 -24.00
N LYS A 76 -1.31 5.56 -24.45
CA LYS A 76 -1.72 4.33 -23.76
C LYS A 76 -0.70 3.91 -22.70
N LEU A 77 0.59 4.15 -22.96
CA LEU A 77 1.69 3.90 -22.03
C LEU A 77 2.58 5.14 -21.96
N GLN A 78 2.88 5.61 -20.77
CA GLN A 78 3.66 6.82 -20.53
C GLN A 78 4.78 6.56 -19.51
N SER A 79 5.94 7.19 -19.74
CA SER A 79 7.00 7.28 -18.74
C SER A 79 6.70 8.39 -17.74
N VAL A 80 6.84 8.11 -16.45
CA VAL A 80 6.74 9.07 -15.36
C VAL A 80 8.12 9.24 -14.75
N MET A 81 8.69 10.43 -14.88
CA MET A 81 10.01 10.73 -14.36
C MET A 81 9.95 11.00 -12.86
N ALA A 82 10.42 10.05 -12.05
CA ALA A 82 10.64 10.21 -10.63
C ALA A 82 11.89 11.06 -10.37
N LYS A 83 12.09 11.51 -9.13
CA LYS A 83 13.29 12.23 -8.70
C LYS A 83 14.33 11.29 -8.09
N SER A 84 13.87 10.08 -7.74
CA SER A 84 14.73 8.99 -7.26
C SER A 84 14.13 7.63 -7.64
N GLU A 85 14.95 6.58 -7.70
CA GLU A 85 14.46 5.26 -8.12
C GLU A 85 13.66 4.57 -7.00
N ASP A 86 13.94 4.81 -5.73
CA ASP A 86 13.11 4.35 -4.61
C ASP A 86 11.72 5.00 -4.67
N GLY A 87 11.65 6.31 -4.97
CA GLY A 87 10.40 7.00 -5.27
C GLY A 87 9.63 6.36 -6.43
N ALA A 88 10.32 6.00 -7.51
CA ALA A 88 9.73 5.30 -8.66
C ALA A 88 9.12 3.94 -8.25
N ALA A 89 9.82 3.17 -7.41
CA ALA A 89 9.33 1.90 -6.92
C ALA A 89 8.12 2.07 -5.98
N PHE A 90 8.12 3.10 -5.11
CA PHE A 90 6.97 3.43 -4.26
C PHE A 90 5.75 3.87 -5.08
N MET A 91 5.95 4.63 -6.16
CA MET A 91 4.87 4.98 -7.08
C MET A 91 4.25 3.73 -7.74
N ALA A 92 5.09 2.81 -8.23
CA ALA A 92 4.66 1.57 -8.86
C ALA A 92 3.93 0.65 -7.86
N ASP A 93 4.48 0.51 -6.65
CA ASP A 93 3.87 -0.25 -5.55
C ASP A 93 2.49 0.31 -5.19
N CYS A 94 2.41 1.61 -4.90
CA CYS A 94 1.16 2.23 -4.49
C CYS A 94 0.10 2.21 -5.60
N ARG A 95 0.51 2.38 -6.87
CA ARG A 95 -0.40 2.18 -8.00
C ARG A 95 -0.99 0.77 -8.01
N ALA A 96 -0.15 -0.24 -7.82
CA ALA A 96 -0.61 -1.63 -7.76
C ALA A 96 -1.59 -1.86 -6.59
N ARG A 97 -1.35 -1.23 -5.44
CA ARG A 97 -2.23 -1.31 -4.27
C ARG A 97 -3.59 -0.66 -4.51
N VAL A 98 -3.60 0.55 -5.06
CA VAL A 98 -4.82 1.36 -5.17
C VAL A 98 -5.66 0.94 -6.38
N HIS A 99 -5.04 0.75 -7.53
CA HIS A 99 -5.74 0.43 -8.77
C HIS A 99 -5.87 -1.07 -9.05
N ARG A 100 -5.29 -1.93 -8.20
CA ARG A 100 -5.35 -3.39 -8.33
C ARG A 100 -4.79 -3.87 -9.66
N THR A 101 -3.70 -3.25 -10.13
CA THR A 101 -3.03 -3.52 -11.39
C THR A 101 -1.61 -4.02 -11.16
N LEU A 102 -0.91 -4.40 -12.21
CA LEU A 102 0.53 -4.57 -12.17
C LEU A 102 1.20 -3.18 -12.12
N GLY A 103 1.97 -2.90 -11.06
CA GLY A 103 2.83 -1.72 -11.03
C GLY A 103 4.07 -1.96 -11.86
N VAL A 104 4.57 -0.96 -12.58
CA VAL A 104 5.80 -1.11 -13.38
C VAL A 104 6.74 0.04 -13.08
N CYS A 105 7.97 -0.28 -12.72
CA CYS A 105 9.05 0.70 -12.56
C CYS A 105 10.28 0.30 -13.35
N CYS A 106 11.16 1.26 -13.60
CA CYS A 106 12.41 0.99 -14.30
C CYS A 106 13.57 1.80 -13.70
N SER A 107 14.78 1.29 -13.92
CA SER A 107 16.01 2.00 -13.61
C SER A 107 17.12 1.62 -14.58
N THR A 108 18.14 2.45 -14.63
CA THR A 108 19.43 2.08 -15.23
C THR A 108 20.19 1.11 -14.32
N SER A 109 21.36 0.66 -14.73
CA SER A 109 22.26 -0.18 -13.93
C SER A 109 22.96 0.60 -12.80
N GLY A 110 23.74 -0.09 -11.99
CA GLY A 110 24.58 0.50 -10.95
C GLY A 110 23.77 1.19 -9.85
N GLY A 111 24.03 2.47 -9.62
CA GLY A 111 23.37 3.26 -8.55
C GLY A 111 21.85 3.26 -8.65
N GLY A 112 21.30 3.44 -9.84
CA GLY A 112 19.84 3.42 -10.05
C GLY A 112 19.22 2.07 -9.71
N MET A 113 19.87 0.98 -10.11
CA MET A 113 19.47 -0.37 -9.72
C MET A 113 19.45 -0.54 -8.19
N MET A 114 20.47 -0.03 -7.50
CA MET A 114 20.60 -0.15 -6.05
C MET A 114 19.54 0.66 -5.30
N ASN A 115 19.24 1.87 -5.76
CA ASN A 115 18.21 2.72 -5.16
C ASN A 115 16.80 2.10 -5.28
N LEU A 116 16.51 1.38 -6.36
CA LEU A 116 15.21 0.74 -6.58
C LEU A 116 14.87 -0.34 -5.54
N ILE A 117 15.89 -0.94 -4.91
CA ILE A 117 15.76 -2.12 -4.03
C ILE A 117 14.81 -1.85 -2.86
N ALA A 118 14.89 -0.68 -2.23
CA ALA A 118 14.08 -0.36 -1.05
C ALA A 118 12.58 -0.51 -1.34
N GLY A 119 12.10 0.03 -2.46
CA GLY A 119 10.70 -0.08 -2.83
C GLY A 119 10.29 -1.47 -3.32
N ILE A 120 11.19 -2.19 -3.99
CA ILE A 120 10.91 -3.58 -4.39
C ILE A 120 10.86 -4.51 -3.18
N ALA A 121 11.71 -4.30 -2.16
CA ALA A 121 11.65 -5.03 -0.90
C ALA A 121 10.33 -4.78 -0.16
N GLU A 122 9.81 -3.54 -0.15
CA GLU A 122 8.47 -3.23 0.38
C GLU A 122 7.40 -4.04 -0.34
N SER A 123 7.42 -4.02 -1.69
CA SER A 123 6.49 -4.78 -2.52
C SER A 123 6.55 -6.29 -2.25
N TYR A 124 7.75 -6.83 -2.01
CA TYR A 124 7.94 -8.25 -1.70
C TYR A 124 7.32 -8.63 -0.36
N THR A 125 7.60 -7.87 0.68
CA THR A 125 7.15 -8.17 2.04
C THR A 125 5.65 -7.95 2.24
N ASP A 126 5.05 -7.00 1.51
CA ASP A 126 3.62 -6.72 1.53
C ASP A 126 2.84 -7.37 0.37
N SER A 127 3.52 -8.22 -0.41
CA SER A 127 2.88 -9.02 -1.46
C SER A 127 2.20 -8.17 -2.53
N VAL A 128 2.91 -7.17 -3.07
CA VAL A 128 2.40 -6.24 -4.09
C VAL A 128 2.97 -6.60 -5.46
N PRO A 129 2.14 -6.76 -6.53
CA PRO A 129 2.63 -7.12 -7.85
C PRO A 129 3.32 -5.93 -8.51
N VAL A 130 4.64 -5.98 -8.60
CA VAL A 130 5.45 -4.97 -9.27
C VAL A 130 6.38 -5.67 -10.27
N LEU A 131 6.48 -5.13 -11.47
CA LEU A 131 7.48 -5.51 -12.47
C LEU A 131 8.55 -4.42 -12.53
N ALA A 132 9.77 -4.77 -12.14
CA ALA A 132 10.93 -3.90 -12.25
C ALA A 132 11.72 -4.24 -13.51
N LEU A 133 11.94 -3.24 -14.37
CA LEU A 133 12.70 -3.33 -15.61
C LEU A 133 14.05 -2.63 -15.38
N VAL A 134 15.12 -3.40 -15.33
CA VAL A 134 16.45 -2.92 -14.94
C VAL A 134 17.42 -3.04 -16.10
N GLY A 135 17.92 -1.90 -16.56
CA GLY A 135 18.96 -1.86 -17.58
C GLY A 135 20.28 -2.42 -17.05
N GLN A 136 21.05 -3.01 -17.94
CA GLN A 136 22.40 -3.55 -17.66
C GLN A 136 23.38 -3.06 -18.74
N PRO A 137 24.70 -2.96 -18.44
CA PRO A 137 25.69 -2.72 -19.46
C PRO A 137 25.58 -3.74 -20.60
N PRO A 138 26.15 -3.45 -21.80
CA PRO A 138 26.17 -4.41 -22.89
C PRO A 138 26.78 -5.74 -22.46
N SER A 139 26.11 -6.85 -22.78
CA SER A 139 26.54 -8.20 -22.39
C SER A 139 27.96 -8.56 -22.87
N THR A 140 28.41 -7.94 -23.96
CA THR A 140 29.78 -8.12 -24.50
C THR A 140 30.87 -7.52 -23.63
N LEU A 141 30.53 -6.65 -22.68
CA LEU A 141 31.43 -5.97 -21.76
C LEU A 141 31.37 -6.51 -20.32
N GLU A 142 30.47 -7.43 -20.02
CA GLU A 142 30.33 -8.05 -18.70
C GLU A 142 31.63 -8.73 -18.26
N GLY A 143 32.07 -8.43 -17.03
CA GLY A 143 33.34 -8.89 -16.47
C GLY A 143 34.60 -8.28 -17.09
N LYS A 144 34.44 -7.31 -18.00
CA LYS A 144 35.55 -6.65 -18.71
C LYS A 144 35.70 -5.16 -18.32
N GLY A 145 35.20 -4.76 -17.15
CA GLY A 145 35.36 -3.41 -16.64
C GLY A 145 34.33 -2.41 -17.22
N ALA A 146 33.16 -2.86 -17.63
CA ALA A 146 32.08 -1.95 -18.01
C ALA A 146 31.70 -1.02 -16.86
N PHE A 147 31.35 0.22 -17.18
CA PHE A 147 30.78 1.13 -16.18
C PHE A 147 29.45 0.58 -15.67
N GLN A 148 29.27 0.54 -14.35
CA GLN A 148 28.07 0.00 -13.69
C GLN A 148 27.84 -1.50 -13.93
N ASP A 149 28.88 -2.28 -14.17
CA ASP A 149 28.78 -3.72 -14.33
C ASP A 149 28.23 -4.39 -13.06
N SER A 150 27.19 -5.17 -13.23
CA SER A 150 26.52 -5.94 -12.17
C SER A 150 26.27 -7.40 -12.60
N SER A 151 27.20 -7.93 -13.39
CA SER A 151 27.16 -9.30 -13.92
C SER A 151 27.52 -10.39 -12.91
N GLY A 152 28.13 -10.04 -11.78
CA GLY A 152 28.71 -11.01 -10.83
C GLY A 152 30.05 -11.57 -11.24
N ILE A 153 30.65 -11.12 -12.37
CA ILE A 153 31.91 -11.61 -12.89
C ILE A 153 33.05 -10.74 -12.34
N GLY A 154 34.03 -11.37 -11.70
CA GLY A 154 35.14 -10.65 -11.07
C GLY A 154 34.70 -9.88 -9.82
N ARG A 155 35.12 -8.60 -9.68
CA ARG A 155 34.72 -7.72 -8.56
C ARG A 155 33.51 -6.89 -8.89
N THR A 156 32.47 -7.50 -9.43
CA THR A 156 31.18 -6.81 -9.71
C THR A 156 30.07 -7.36 -8.83
N ILE A 157 29.00 -6.59 -8.65
CA ILE A 157 27.81 -7.04 -7.93
C ILE A 157 27.10 -8.10 -8.77
N ASP A 158 26.67 -9.20 -8.14
CA ASP A 158 25.79 -10.17 -8.78
C ASP A 158 24.32 -9.70 -8.65
N SER A 159 23.83 -9.11 -9.72
CA SER A 159 22.45 -8.59 -9.75
C SER A 159 21.39 -9.69 -9.64
N ILE A 160 21.65 -10.91 -10.12
CA ILE A 160 20.68 -12.01 -10.03
C ILE A 160 20.53 -12.44 -8.56
N GLN A 161 21.64 -12.62 -7.85
CA GLN A 161 21.60 -12.98 -6.42
C GLN A 161 20.98 -11.85 -5.59
N LEU A 162 21.34 -10.59 -5.86
CA LEU A 162 20.82 -9.43 -5.16
C LEU A 162 19.29 -9.34 -5.27
N TRP A 163 18.77 -9.39 -6.48
CA TRP A 163 17.33 -9.33 -6.73
C TRP A 163 16.59 -10.59 -6.28
N GLY A 164 17.25 -11.75 -6.28
CA GLY A 164 16.70 -13.00 -5.77
C GLY A 164 16.29 -12.97 -4.30
N ALA A 165 16.86 -12.05 -3.51
CA ALA A 165 16.50 -11.86 -2.10
C ALA A 165 15.19 -11.07 -1.91
N VAL A 166 14.78 -10.25 -2.89
CA VAL A 166 13.65 -9.31 -2.76
C VAL A 166 12.61 -9.44 -3.88
N ALA A 167 12.69 -10.47 -4.71
CA ALA A 167 11.76 -10.69 -5.80
C ALA A 167 11.33 -12.17 -5.89
N LYS A 168 10.12 -12.40 -6.38
CA LYS A 168 9.60 -13.75 -6.64
C LYS A 168 10.18 -14.38 -7.91
N TYR A 169 10.67 -13.54 -8.80
CA TYR A 169 11.26 -13.95 -10.06
C TYR A 169 12.32 -12.94 -10.51
N VAL A 170 13.45 -13.45 -10.94
CA VAL A 170 14.50 -12.66 -11.56
C VAL A 170 14.87 -13.32 -12.89
N GLY A 171 14.77 -12.56 -13.98
CA GLY A 171 15.14 -13.02 -15.32
C GLY A 171 16.12 -12.06 -15.97
N LYS A 172 17.20 -12.60 -16.57
CA LYS A 172 18.11 -11.83 -17.42
C LYS A 172 17.89 -12.22 -18.86
N ILE A 173 17.58 -11.25 -19.69
CA ILE A 173 17.39 -11.47 -21.14
C ILE A 173 18.76 -11.53 -21.79
N SER A 174 19.30 -12.72 -21.95
CA SER A 174 20.67 -12.91 -22.48
C SER A 174 20.70 -12.97 -24.01
N LYS A 175 19.60 -13.35 -24.62
CA LYS A 175 19.39 -13.44 -26.08
C LYS A 175 17.92 -13.22 -26.43
N PRO A 176 17.60 -12.85 -27.68
CA PRO A 176 16.22 -12.51 -28.09
C PRO A 176 15.20 -13.63 -27.84
N GLU A 177 15.61 -14.87 -28.04
CA GLU A 177 14.73 -16.05 -27.91
C GLU A 177 14.21 -16.23 -26.46
N ASP A 178 14.93 -15.71 -25.46
CA ASP A 178 14.57 -15.80 -24.04
C ASP A 178 13.52 -14.74 -23.63
N PHE A 179 13.28 -13.72 -24.44
CA PHE A 179 12.47 -12.55 -24.09
C PHE A 179 11.06 -12.93 -23.64
N TRP A 180 10.28 -13.62 -24.48
CA TRP A 180 8.89 -13.98 -24.17
C TRP A 180 8.80 -14.95 -23.00
N TYR A 181 9.78 -15.86 -22.86
CA TYR A 181 9.85 -16.77 -21.74
C TYR A 181 10.01 -16.01 -20.41
N HIS A 182 10.98 -15.11 -20.32
CA HIS A 182 11.22 -14.35 -19.10
C HIS A 182 10.10 -13.36 -18.80
N LEU A 183 9.59 -12.64 -19.78
CA LEU A 183 8.48 -11.70 -19.60
C LEU A 183 7.23 -12.40 -19.08
N THR A 184 6.83 -13.52 -19.69
CA THR A 184 5.68 -14.31 -19.27
C THR A 184 5.82 -14.82 -17.83
N ASN A 185 6.99 -15.39 -17.50
CA ASN A 185 7.23 -15.91 -16.15
C ASN A 185 7.32 -14.81 -15.10
N ALA A 186 7.90 -13.64 -15.41
CA ALA A 186 7.96 -12.50 -14.52
C ALA A 186 6.55 -12.00 -14.18
N ILE A 187 5.71 -11.77 -15.19
CA ILE A 187 4.34 -11.31 -14.98
C ILE A 187 3.53 -12.36 -14.21
N LYS A 188 3.61 -13.63 -14.61
CA LYS A 188 2.94 -14.73 -13.90
C LYS A 188 3.37 -14.79 -12.44
N ALA A 189 4.66 -14.71 -12.15
CA ALA A 189 5.17 -14.72 -10.78
C ALA A 189 4.67 -13.52 -9.98
N ALA A 190 4.61 -12.33 -10.61
CA ALA A 190 4.17 -11.12 -9.92
C ALA A 190 2.71 -11.17 -9.49
N VAL A 191 1.80 -11.72 -10.33
CA VAL A 191 0.35 -11.57 -10.12
C VAL A 191 -0.37 -12.83 -9.66
N SER A 192 0.22 -14.03 -9.78
CA SER A 192 -0.45 -15.29 -9.45
C SER A 192 -0.12 -15.79 -8.04
N GLY A 193 -1.06 -16.50 -7.42
CA GLY A 193 -0.98 -16.97 -6.05
C GLY A 193 -0.85 -15.80 -5.07
N ARG A 194 0.12 -15.87 -4.13
CA ARG A 194 0.53 -14.72 -3.34
C ARG A 194 1.31 -13.75 -4.22
N PRO A 195 0.81 -12.54 -4.52
CA PRO A 195 1.50 -11.61 -5.41
C PRO A 195 2.84 -11.12 -4.83
N GLY A 196 3.66 -10.50 -5.67
CA GLY A 196 4.93 -9.91 -5.26
C GLY A 196 5.70 -9.39 -6.47
N PRO A 197 6.88 -8.79 -6.27
CA PRO A 197 7.65 -8.23 -7.36
C PRO A 197 8.35 -9.29 -8.20
N ALA A 198 8.56 -8.95 -9.47
CA ALA A 198 9.43 -9.65 -10.40
C ALA A 198 10.40 -8.66 -11.05
N VAL A 199 11.60 -9.10 -11.38
CA VAL A 199 12.65 -8.25 -11.94
C VAL A 199 13.14 -8.84 -13.25
N LEU A 200 13.24 -7.99 -14.28
CA LEU A 200 13.84 -8.32 -15.56
C LEU A 200 15.08 -7.46 -15.81
N LEU A 201 16.21 -8.11 -16.06
CA LEU A 201 17.47 -7.49 -16.36
C LEU A 201 17.70 -7.47 -17.88
N PHE A 202 17.91 -6.27 -18.42
CA PHE A 202 18.07 -6.04 -19.85
C PHE A 202 19.47 -5.50 -20.16
N PRO A 203 20.43 -6.32 -20.65
CA PRO A 203 21.64 -5.78 -21.27
C PRO A 203 21.27 -4.82 -22.40
N ARG A 204 21.91 -3.63 -22.42
CA ARG A 204 21.56 -2.55 -23.35
C ARG A 204 21.50 -3.00 -24.81
N ASN A 205 22.47 -3.79 -25.25
CA ASN A 205 22.54 -4.29 -26.63
C ASN A 205 21.41 -5.27 -26.99
N ILE A 206 20.71 -5.84 -26.00
CA ILE A 206 19.58 -6.75 -26.23
C ILE A 206 18.32 -5.98 -26.63
N PHE A 207 18.10 -4.77 -26.13
CA PHE A 207 16.94 -3.94 -26.51
C PHE A 207 16.82 -3.69 -28.03
N GLU A 208 17.97 -3.63 -28.74
CA GLU A 208 18.04 -3.37 -30.17
C GLU A 208 17.90 -4.64 -31.03
N GLN A 209 17.98 -5.82 -30.42
CA GLN A 209 17.86 -7.08 -31.14
C GLN A 209 16.40 -7.38 -31.46
N GLU A 210 16.20 -8.11 -32.55
CA GLU A 210 14.89 -8.45 -33.06
C GLU A 210 14.35 -9.75 -32.45
N VAL A 211 13.06 -9.76 -32.19
CA VAL A 211 12.31 -10.91 -31.69
C VAL A 211 11.02 -11.07 -32.53
N GLU A 212 10.54 -12.30 -32.66
CA GLU A 212 9.23 -12.57 -33.25
C GLU A 212 8.14 -11.90 -32.41
N PRO A 213 7.06 -11.39 -33.03
CA PRO A 213 5.92 -10.84 -32.30
C PRO A 213 5.32 -11.84 -31.30
N ALA A 214 4.63 -11.34 -30.28
CA ALA A 214 3.83 -12.20 -29.39
C ALA A 214 2.83 -13.04 -30.21
N ARG A 215 2.56 -14.25 -29.72
CA ARG A 215 1.41 -15.02 -30.24
C ARG A 215 0.13 -14.23 -30.06
N GLU A 216 -0.78 -14.30 -31.01
CA GLU A 216 -2.02 -13.51 -31.06
C GLU A 216 -2.82 -13.54 -29.72
N ASN A 217 -2.82 -14.67 -29.05
CA ASN A 217 -3.56 -14.92 -27.81
C ASN A 217 -2.70 -14.87 -26.55
N TRP A 218 -1.43 -14.39 -26.62
CA TRP A 218 -0.48 -14.43 -25.50
C TRP A 218 -1.02 -13.81 -24.20
N ALA A 219 -1.63 -12.64 -24.30
CA ALA A 219 -2.16 -11.96 -23.13
C ALA A 219 -3.43 -12.63 -22.57
N ASP A 220 -4.29 -13.18 -23.44
CA ASP A 220 -5.47 -13.96 -23.02
C ASP A 220 -5.07 -15.26 -22.33
N GLU A 221 -4.02 -15.94 -22.83
CA GLU A 221 -3.44 -17.12 -22.17
C GLU A 221 -2.88 -16.78 -20.82
N LEU A 222 -2.18 -15.64 -20.69
CA LEU A 222 -1.65 -15.17 -19.43
C LEU A 222 -2.77 -14.85 -18.42
N GLN A 223 -3.87 -14.22 -18.86
CA GLN A 223 -5.05 -13.99 -18.03
C GLN A 223 -5.64 -15.27 -17.47
N LYS A 224 -5.76 -16.32 -18.28
CA LYS A 224 -6.27 -17.62 -17.82
C LYS A 224 -5.39 -18.25 -16.74
N LEU A 225 -4.06 -18.02 -16.81
CA LEU A 225 -3.12 -18.57 -15.83
C LEU A 225 -3.19 -17.86 -14.45
N ILE A 226 -3.64 -16.62 -14.43
CA ILE A 226 -3.72 -15.81 -13.20
C ILE A 226 -5.12 -15.77 -12.57
N HIS A 227 -6.12 -16.34 -13.23
CA HIS A 227 -7.48 -16.42 -12.67
C HIS A 227 -7.49 -17.27 -11.41
N PRO A 228 -8.21 -16.83 -10.35
CA PRO A 228 -8.37 -17.63 -9.15
C PRO A 228 -9.03 -18.97 -9.50
N LYS A 229 -8.51 -20.03 -8.88
CA LYS A 229 -9.12 -21.36 -9.00
C LYS A 229 -10.51 -21.35 -8.36
N GLU A 230 -11.47 -21.99 -9.00
CA GLU A 230 -12.77 -22.23 -8.38
C GLU A 230 -12.63 -23.13 -7.16
N VAL A 231 -13.49 -22.92 -6.19
CA VAL A 231 -13.54 -23.69 -4.94
C VAL A 231 -14.86 -24.46 -4.88
N THR A 232 -14.79 -25.74 -4.55
CA THR A 232 -15.99 -26.58 -4.43
C THR A 232 -16.78 -26.27 -3.16
N SER A 233 -18.07 -26.55 -3.17
CA SER A 233 -18.91 -26.44 -1.95
C SER A 233 -18.37 -27.28 -0.80
N GLU A 234 -17.72 -28.39 -1.07
CA GLU A 234 -17.14 -29.29 -0.06
C GLU A 234 -16.00 -28.61 0.69
N THR A 235 -15.17 -27.85 -0.01
CA THR A 235 -14.05 -27.09 0.58
C THR A 235 -14.52 -25.99 1.54
N ILE A 236 -15.66 -25.34 1.25
CA ILE A 236 -16.15 -24.20 2.03
C ILE A 236 -17.20 -24.57 3.09
N ARG A 237 -17.87 -25.74 2.98
CA ARG A 237 -18.85 -26.21 3.97
C ARG A 237 -18.31 -26.26 5.40
N PRO A 238 -17.07 -26.69 5.69
CA PRO A 238 -16.52 -26.65 7.03
C PRO A 238 -16.49 -25.22 7.61
N LEU A 239 -16.06 -24.23 6.81
CA LEU A 239 -16.05 -22.82 7.25
C LEU A 239 -17.48 -22.31 7.52
N PHE A 240 -18.43 -22.61 6.63
CA PHE A 240 -19.84 -22.24 6.82
C PHE A 240 -20.40 -22.85 8.12
N LYS A 241 -20.08 -24.12 8.40
CA LYS A 241 -20.51 -24.81 9.62
C LYS A 241 -19.94 -24.19 10.88
N GLU A 242 -18.64 -23.86 10.88
CA GLU A 242 -17.98 -23.17 12.01
C GLU A 242 -18.64 -21.82 12.30
N ILE A 243 -18.89 -21.01 11.26
CA ILE A 243 -19.55 -19.71 11.42
C ILE A 243 -20.98 -19.88 11.97
N TYR A 244 -21.73 -20.87 11.45
CA TYR A 244 -23.10 -21.15 11.89
C TYR A 244 -23.19 -21.59 13.35
N GLN A 245 -22.17 -22.33 13.86
CA GLN A 245 -22.15 -22.91 15.20
C GLN A 245 -21.53 -21.97 16.25
N ALA A 246 -20.73 -21.02 15.83
CA ALA A 246 -20.06 -20.07 16.74
C ALA A 246 -21.09 -19.16 17.42
N LYS A 247 -20.83 -18.80 18.67
CA LYS A 247 -21.67 -17.87 19.44
C LYS A 247 -21.34 -16.42 19.14
N ASN A 248 -20.05 -16.11 19.05
CA ASN A 248 -19.52 -14.78 18.85
C ASN A 248 -18.39 -14.80 17.80
N PRO A 249 -18.68 -15.20 16.55
CA PRO A 249 -17.67 -15.15 15.50
C PRO A 249 -17.34 -13.71 15.13
N VAL A 250 -16.11 -13.50 14.60
CA VAL A 250 -15.66 -12.20 14.09
C VAL A 250 -14.84 -12.36 12.83
N LEU A 251 -15.04 -11.46 11.88
CA LEU A 251 -14.32 -11.41 10.62
C LEU A 251 -13.14 -10.41 10.73
N ILE A 252 -11.93 -10.87 10.47
CA ILE A 252 -10.74 -10.05 10.47
C ILE A 252 -10.25 -9.91 9.03
N LEU A 253 -10.37 -8.69 8.47
CA LEU A 253 -10.03 -8.38 7.08
C LEU A 253 -8.63 -7.80 6.97
N GLY A 254 -7.77 -8.47 6.22
CA GLY A 254 -6.44 -7.98 5.87
C GLY A 254 -6.37 -7.37 4.47
N TYR A 255 -5.16 -6.93 4.11
CA TYR A 255 -4.88 -6.31 2.80
C TYR A 255 -5.24 -7.22 1.60
N GLY A 256 -5.13 -8.55 1.76
CA GLY A 256 -5.48 -9.51 0.71
C GLY A 256 -6.94 -9.44 0.26
N VAL A 257 -7.86 -8.92 1.09
CA VAL A 257 -9.27 -8.72 0.70
C VAL A 257 -9.39 -7.68 -0.40
N ARG A 258 -8.64 -6.58 -0.35
CA ARG A 258 -8.61 -5.56 -1.42
C ARG A 258 -8.33 -6.18 -2.79
N ARG A 259 -7.52 -7.22 -2.83
CA ARG A 259 -6.98 -7.82 -4.05
C ARG A 259 -7.70 -9.08 -4.50
N CYS A 260 -8.61 -9.61 -3.68
CA CYS A 260 -9.38 -10.78 -4.07
C CYS A 260 -10.30 -10.50 -5.26
N SER A 261 -10.73 -11.54 -5.92
CA SER A 261 -11.56 -11.46 -7.15
C SER A 261 -12.88 -10.72 -6.94
N ASN A 262 -13.44 -10.74 -5.72
CA ASN A 262 -14.70 -10.07 -5.39
C ASN A 262 -14.73 -9.63 -3.91
N PRO A 263 -14.15 -8.47 -3.54
CA PRO A 263 -14.21 -7.93 -2.18
C PRO A 263 -15.63 -7.69 -1.68
N GLN A 264 -16.55 -7.32 -2.58
CA GLN A 264 -17.94 -7.06 -2.23
C GLN A 264 -18.66 -8.31 -1.72
N ALA A 265 -18.30 -9.49 -2.18
CA ALA A 265 -18.85 -10.75 -1.65
C ALA A 265 -18.54 -10.93 -0.15
N VAL A 266 -17.36 -10.49 0.29
CA VAL A 266 -16.95 -10.54 1.71
C VAL A 266 -17.82 -9.59 2.54
N VAL A 267 -17.98 -8.34 2.10
CA VAL A 267 -18.83 -7.33 2.75
C VAL A 267 -20.30 -7.78 2.80
N ASN A 268 -20.82 -8.28 1.67
CA ASN A 268 -22.21 -8.73 1.56
C ASN A 268 -22.49 -9.91 2.50
N PHE A 269 -21.58 -10.89 2.56
CA PHE A 269 -21.75 -12.01 3.49
C PHE A 269 -21.81 -11.53 4.93
N ALA A 270 -20.88 -10.67 5.36
CA ALA A 270 -20.87 -10.14 6.71
C ALA A 270 -22.20 -9.43 7.06
N ARG A 271 -22.71 -8.59 6.17
CA ARG A 271 -24.00 -7.89 6.35
C ARG A 271 -25.21 -8.84 6.35
N CYS A 272 -25.22 -9.83 5.45
CA CYS A 272 -26.34 -10.79 5.38
C CYS A 272 -26.49 -11.59 6.66
N VAL A 273 -25.40 -12.03 7.27
CA VAL A 273 -25.46 -12.85 8.49
C VAL A 273 -25.33 -12.05 9.79
N GLY A 274 -25.00 -10.74 9.72
CA GLY A 274 -24.75 -9.91 10.90
C GLY A 274 -23.41 -10.20 11.57
N LEU A 275 -22.38 -10.56 10.80
CA LEU A 275 -21.05 -10.92 11.29
C LEU A 275 -20.23 -9.67 11.62
N PRO A 276 -19.79 -9.47 12.88
CA PRO A 276 -18.93 -8.35 13.24
C PRO A 276 -17.63 -8.36 12.46
N VAL A 277 -17.13 -7.15 12.13
CA VAL A 277 -15.95 -6.96 11.28
C VAL A 277 -14.89 -6.12 11.98
N ILE A 278 -13.67 -6.58 11.90
CA ILE A 278 -12.45 -5.88 12.31
C ILE A 278 -11.54 -5.85 11.08
N THR A 279 -10.90 -4.71 10.81
CA THR A 279 -9.86 -4.63 9.79
C THR A 279 -8.48 -4.64 10.42
N THR A 280 -7.46 -5.07 9.69
CA THR A 280 -6.08 -4.83 10.07
C THR A 280 -5.63 -3.44 9.60
N LEU A 281 -4.43 -3.00 9.99
CA LEU A 281 -3.85 -1.74 9.49
C LEU A 281 -3.83 -1.69 7.95
N GLY A 282 -3.39 -2.76 7.30
CA GLY A 282 -3.37 -2.85 5.83
C GLY A 282 -4.73 -3.13 5.19
N GLY A 283 -5.69 -3.69 5.93
CA GLY A 283 -7.06 -3.95 5.46
C GLY A 283 -8.04 -2.80 5.69
N ARG A 284 -7.55 -1.67 6.19
CA ARG A 284 -8.38 -0.51 6.47
C ARG A 284 -9.02 0.05 5.19
N GLY A 285 -10.31 0.38 5.29
CA GLY A 285 -11.12 0.81 4.13
C GLY A 285 -11.81 -0.33 3.38
N GLU A 286 -11.52 -1.60 3.69
CA GLU A 286 -12.19 -2.76 3.06
C GLU A 286 -13.58 -3.06 3.64
N PHE A 287 -13.94 -2.37 4.72
CA PHE A 287 -15.29 -2.38 5.28
C PHE A 287 -15.67 -0.97 5.72
N PRO A 288 -16.92 -0.50 5.49
CA PRO A 288 -17.33 0.85 5.84
C PRO A 288 -17.17 1.12 7.35
N ASN A 289 -16.56 2.24 7.69
CA ASN A 289 -16.24 2.56 9.09
C ASN A 289 -17.46 3.04 9.90
N ASP A 290 -18.54 3.42 9.23
CA ASP A 290 -19.83 3.82 9.80
C ASP A 290 -20.83 2.67 9.92
N ASP A 291 -20.50 1.47 9.39
CA ASP A 291 -21.36 0.29 9.50
C ASP A 291 -21.43 -0.20 10.96
N PRO A 292 -22.64 -0.49 11.48
CA PRO A 292 -22.81 -0.97 12.85
C PRO A 292 -22.05 -2.28 13.18
N LEU A 293 -21.69 -3.05 12.18
CA LEU A 293 -20.89 -4.26 12.34
C LEU A 293 -19.38 -4.00 12.49
N TYR A 294 -18.93 -2.77 12.18
CA TYR A 294 -17.52 -2.42 12.24
C TYR A 294 -17.08 -2.14 13.67
N LEU A 295 -16.19 -2.97 14.20
CA LEU A 295 -15.66 -2.85 15.56
C LEU A 295 -14.34 -2.08 15.63
N GLY A 296 -13.77 -1.71 14.49
CA GLY A 296 -12.54 -0.97 14.42
C GLY A 296 -11.38 -1.77 13.81
N MET A 297 -10.17 -1.33 14.12
CA MET A 297 -8.92 -1.81 13.55
C MET A 297 -8.12 -2.59 14.58
N LEU A 298 -7.56 -3.74 14.15
CA LEU A 298 -6.62 -4.56 14.91
C LEU A 298 -5.19 -4.17 14.58
N GLY A 299 -4.33 -4.12 15.58
CA GLY A 299 -2.90 -3.88 15.46
C GLY A 299 -2.39 -2.86 16.47
N VAL A 300 -1.11 -2.57 16.42
CA VAL A 300 -0.42 -1.69 17.39
C VAL A 300 -0.97 -0.26 17.44
N ALA A 301 -1.52 0.26 16.35
CA ALA A 301 -2.26 1.51 16.28
C ALA A 301 -3.78 1.28 16.19
N GLY A 302 -4.25 0.10 16.58
CA GLY A 302 -5.66 -0.32 16.46
C GLY A 302 -6.56 0.28 17.52
N HIS A 303 -7.85 -0.04 17.42
CA HIS A 303 -8.89 0.53 18.28
C HIS A 303 -9.16 -0.34 19.51
N PRO A 304 -9.35 0.28 20.70
CA PRO A 304 -9.65 -0.45 21.92
C PRO A 304 -10.88 -1.36 21.81
N SER A 305 -11.90 -0.96 21.08
CA SER A 305 -13.13 -1.75 20.84
C SER A 305 -12.84 -3.08 20.12
N ALA A 306 -11.98 -3.06 19.10
CA ALA A 306 -11.57 -4.25 18.37
C ALA A 306 -10.77 -5.22 19.28
N HIS A 307 -9.81 -4.66 20.02
CA HIS A 307 -9.00 -5.46 20.96
C HIS A 307 -9.83 -6.08 22.08
N ALA A 308 -10.74 -5.31 22.69
CA ALA A 308 -11.62 -5.79 23.74
C ALA A 308 -12.54 -6.92 23.25
N TYR A 309 -13.19 -6.74 22.09
CA TYR A 309 -14.06 -7.79 21.54
C TYR A 309 -13.29 -9.09 21.28
N LEU A 310 -12.10 -8.99 20.71
CA LEU A 310 -11.25 -10.17 20.45
C LEU A 310 -10.80 -10.86 21.73
N LYS A 311 -10.50 -10.13 22.78
CA LYS A 311 -10.07 -10.70 24.08
C LYS A 311 -11.23 -11.31 24.86
N GLU A 312 -12.35 -10.62 24.94
CA GLU A 312 -13.42 -10.89 25.90
C GLU A 312 -14.57 -11.71 25.35
N GLN A 313 -14.90 -11.53 24.08
CA GLN A 313 -16.14 -12.08 23.51
C GLN A 313 -15.93 -13.12 22.41
N ALA A 314 -15.02 -12.85 21.45
CA ALA A 314 -14.88 -13.70 20.29
C ALA A 314 -14.52 -15.16 20.63
N ASP A 315 -15.25 -16.12 20.06
CA ASP A 315 -14.98 -17.55 20.17
C ASP A 315 -14.44 -18.15 18.85
N LEU A 316 -14.70 -17.48 17.71
CA LEU A 316 -14.19 -17.86 16.40
C LEU A 316 -13.65 -16.62 15.67
N LEU A 317 -12.38 -16.65 15.29
CA LEU A 317 -11.73 -15.65 14.46
C LEU A 317 -11.65 -16.16 13.03
N ILE A 318 -12.25 -15.43 12.09
CA ILE A 318 -12.19 -15.73 10.66
C ILE A 318 -11.22 -14.72 10.03
N VAL A 319 -10.00 -15.17 9.78
CA VAL A 319 -8.91 -14.33 9.28
C VAL A 319 -8.86 -14.43 7.76
N VAL A 320 -9.09 -13.32 7.08
CA VAL A 320 -9.22 -13.27 5.62
C VAL A 320 -8.16 -12.35 5.01
N GLY A 321 -7.32 -12.91 4.13
CA GLY A 321 -6.29 -12.15 3.42
C GLY A 321 -5.29 -11.44 4.34
N CYS A 322 -4.94 -12.07 5.47
CA CYS A 322 -4.02 -11.54 6.48
C CYS A 322 -3.14 -12.67 7.02
N ASP A 323 -1.87 -12.37 7.30
CA ASP A 323 -0.91 -13.29 7.91
C ASP A 323 -0.80 -13.12 9.43
N LEU A 324 -1.54 -12.20 10.03
CA LEU A 324 -1.42 -11.82 11.45
C LEU A 324 0.04 -11.59 11.88
N LYS A 325 0.80 -10.83 11.08
CA LYS A 325 2.17 -10.43 11.41
C LYS A 325 2.23 -9.76 12.79
N PHE A 326 3.40 -9.67 13.40
CA PHE A 326 3.58 -9.19 14.78
C PHE A 326 2.86 -7.87 15.08
N MET A 327 3.02 -6.85 14.25
CA MET A 327 2.37 -5.54 14.43
C MET A 327 0.83 -5.63 14.46
N THR A 328 0.26 -6.63 13.80
CA THR A 328 -1.20 -6.85 13.81
C THR A 328 -1.64 -7.60 15.06
N ARG A 329 -0.96 -8.69 15.47
CA ARG A 329 -1.41 -9.56 16.56
C ARG A 329 -0.95 -9.15 17.94
N GLN A 330 0.10 -8.30 18.06
CA GLN A 330 0.72 -7.95 19.35
C GLN A 330 -0.31 -7.55 20.43
N PRO A 331 -1.32 -6.72 20.17
CA PRO A 331 -2.26 -6.31 21.19
C PRO A 331 -3.15 -7.43 21.76
N ILE A 332 -3.25 -8.55 21.03
CA ILE A 332 -4.13 -9.67 21.38
C ILE A 332 -3.40 -11.01 21.47
N GLN A 333 -2.07 -11.01 21.45
CA GLN A 333 -1.27 -12.23 21.31
C GLN A 333 -1.62 -13.30 22.34
N GLY A 334 -1.81 -12.94 23.60
CA GLY A 334 -2.23 -13.88 24.65
C GLY A 334 -3.62 -14.48 24.42
N ALA A 335 -4.54 -13.69 23.88
CA ALA A 335 -5.90 -14.16 23.64
C ALA A 335 -6.02 -15.11 22.43
N LEU A 336 -5.04 -15.14 21.53
CA LEU A 336 -5.09 -16.04 20.36
C LEU A 336 -4.95 -17.53 20.73
N LEU A 337 -4.36 -17.84 21.90
CA LEU A 337 -4.10 -19.21 22.34
C LEU A 337 -5.38 -20.01 22.61
N ASP A 338 -6.44 -19.33 23.05
CA ASP A 338 -7.70 -19.98 23.49
C ASP A 338 -8.83 -19.80 22.46
N LYS A 339 -8.55 -19.26 21.28
CA LYS A 339 -9.58 -18.99 20.25
C LYS A 339 -9.53 -20.00 19.12
N LYS A 340 -10.68 -20.36 18.59
CA LYS A 340 -10.74 -21.02 17.29
C LYS A 340 -10.38 -20.03 16.20
N ILE A 341 -9.51 -20.45 15.27
CA ILE A 341 -9.05 -19.63 14.16
C ILE A 341 -9.29 -20.35 12.84
N ALA A 342 -10.10 -19.75 11.98
CA ALA A 342 -10.28 -20.15 10.60
C ALA A 342 -9.57 -19.16 9.68
N VAL A 343 -8.82 -19.63 8.70
CA VAL A 343 -8.05 -18.81 7.77
C VAL A 343 -8.56 -19.00 6.36
N VAL A 344 -8.78 -17.88 5.65
CA VAL A 344 -9.01 -17.83 4.21
C VAL A 344 -7.90 -16.99 3.59
N ASN A 345 -6.98 -17.62 2.88
CA ASN A 345 -5.86 -16.93 2.26
C ASN A 345 -5.42 -17.69 1.00
N VAL A 346 -4.78 -17.01 0.06
CA VAL A 346 -4.22 -17.62 -1.17
C VAL A 346 -2.91 -18.37 -0.93
N ASP A 347 -2.29 -18.13 0.23
CA ASP A 347 -1.05 -18.74 0.70
C ASP A 347 -1.05 -18.69 2.23
N VAL A 348 -0.87 -19.83 2.87
CA VAL A 348 -0.95 -19.98 4.33
C VAL A 348 0.40 -20.26 5.00
N ASP A 349 1.49 -20.29 4.25
CA ASP A 349 2.82 -20.61 4.80
C ASP A 349 3.20 -19.61 5.90
N GLN A 350 3.07 -18.30 5.65
CA GLN A 350 3.46 -17.29 6.62
C GLN A 350 2.60 -17.31 7.89
N ILE A 351 1.27 -17.43 7.77
CA ILE A 351 0.39 -17.42 8.95
C ILE A 351 0.59 -18.69 9.79
N SER A 352 0.84 -19.83 9.14
CA SER A 352 1.10 -21.11 9.81
C SER A 352 2.38 -21.13 10.63
N ARG A 353 3.33 -20.23 10.35
CA ARG A 353 4.54 -20.03 11.16
C ARG A 353 4.28 -19.26 12.46
N THR A 354 3.16 -18.54 12.55
CA THR A 354 2.85 -17.65 13.67
C THR A 354 1.75 -18.17 14.57
N ILE A 355 0.79 -18.88 14.01
CA ILE A 355 -0.35 -19.48 14.69
C ILE A 355 -0.65 -20.84 14.08
N SER A 356 -1.39 -21.69 14.82
CA SER A 356 -1.90 -22.97 14.32
C SER A 356 -3.40 -22.85 14.06
N PRO A 357 -3.84 -22.59 12.80
CA PRO A 357 -5.26 -22.47 12.49
C PRO A 357 -6.00 -23.80 12.72
N ASN A 358 -7.22 -23.72 13.22
CA ASN A 358 -8.10 -24.89 13.36
C ASN A 358 -8.71 -25.30 12.01
N LEU A 359 -8.88 -24.34 11.11
CA LEU A 359 -9.41 -24.55 9.77
C LEU A 359 -8.68 -23.65 8.77
N VAL A 360 -8.30 -24.22 7.64
CA VAL A 360 -7.66 -23.50 6.54
C VAL A 360 -8.47 -23.70 5.27
N VAL A 361 -8.74 -22.59 4.57
CA VAL A 361 -9.26 -22.55 3.20
C VAL A 361 -8.26 -21.78 2.35
N GLU A 362 -7.37 -22.51 1.66
CA GLU A 362 -6.34 -21.92 0.80
C GLU A 362 -6.95 -21.60 -0.57
N ALA A 363 -7.51 -20.39 -0.67
CA ALA A 363 -8.20 -19.92 -1.86
C ALA A 363 -8.35 -18.40 -1.88
N ASP A 364 -8.78 -17.87 -3.02
CA ASP A 364 -9.19 -16.48 -3.18
C ASP A 364 -10.43 -16.17 -2.33
N ALA A 365 -10.35 -15.12 -1.52
CA ALA A 365 -11.44 -14.75 -0.61
C ALA A 365 -12.76 -14.44 -1.35
N GLY A 366 -12.70 -13.79 -2.51
CA GLY A 366 -13.89 -13.46 -3.29
C GLY A 366 -14.63 -14.70 -3.77
N VAL A 367 -13.89 -15.73 -4.21
CA VAL A 367 -14.46 -17.03 -4.61
C VAL A 367 -15.09 -17.75 -3.41
N VAL A 368 -14.38 -17.79 -2.26
CA VAL A 368 -14.87 -18.43 -1.04
C VAL A 368 -16.15 -17.76 -0.55
N PHE A 369 -16.18 -16.44 -0.43
CA PHE A 369 -17.34 -15.73 0.09
C PHE A 369 -18.52 -15.71 -0.87
N LYS A 370 -18.29 -15.76 -2.18
CA LYS A 370 -19.35 -16.04 -3.17
C LYS A 370 -19.99 -17.41 -2.91
N GLY A 371 -19.19 -18.44 -2.69
CA GLY A 371 -19.69 -19.76 -2.34
C GLY A 371 -20.41 -19.80 -0.99
N LEU A 372 -19.95 -19.08 0.03
CA LEU A 372 -20.64 -18.95 1.32
C LEU A 372 -22.02 -18.29 1.16
N LEU A 373 -22.14 -17.26 0.29
CA LEU A 373 -23.43 -16.64 -0.02
C LEU A 373 -24.40 -17.64 -0.68
N GLU A 374 -23.93 -18.53 -1.55
CA GLU A 374 -24.79 -19.58 -2.14
C GLU A 374 -25.23 -20.62 -1.08
N LEU A 375 -24.34 -21.01 -0.17
CA LEU A 375 -24.71 -21.87 0.94
C LEU A 375 -25.71 -21.20 1.90
N LEU A 376 -25.57 -19.89 2.11
CA LEU A 376 -26.50 -19.11 2.94
C LEU A 376 -27.91 -19.07 2.35
N LYS A 377 -28.07 -19.03 1.02
CA LYS A 377 -29.37 -19.16 0.37
C LYS A 377 -30.05 -20.50 0.65
N GLN A 378 -29.26 -21.58 0.75
CA GLN A 378 -29.76 -22.93 1.05
C GLN A 378 -30.09 -23.10 2.52
N LYS A 379 -29.31 -22.52 3.43
CA LYS A 379 -29.49 -22.59 4.88
C LYS A 379 -29.31 -21.19 5.50
N PRO A 380 -30.37 -20.35 5.47
CA PRO A 380 -30.33 -19.01 6.03
C PRO A 380 -30.13 -19.02 7.56
N PHE A 381 -29.32 -18.06 8.05
CA PHE A 381 -29.20 -17.75 9.48
C PHE A 381 -28.79 -16.30 9.70
N LYS A 382 -28.99 -15.81 10.92
CA LYS A 382 -28.47 -14.52 11.37
C LYS A 382 -27.83 -14.65 12.73
N LEU A 383 -26.74 -13.95 12.92
CA LEU A 383 -26.06 -13.81 14.20
C LEU A 383 -26.71 -12.68 15.01
N LYS A 384 -26.57 -12.73 16.32
CA LYS A 384 -26.96 -11.62 17.18
C LYS A 384 -25.90 -10.52 17.07
N PRO A 385 -26.28 -9.26 16.87
CA PRO A 385 -25.31 -8.14 16.87
C PRO A 385 -24.52 -8.10 18.18
N PRO A 386 -23.25 -7.70 18.13
CA PRO A 386 -22.43 -7.56 19.32
C PRO A 386 -23.00 -6.45 20.23
N GLN A 387 -23.54 -6.84 21.40
CA GLN A 387 -24.11 -5.88 22.34
C GLN A 387 -23.01 -5.18 23.13
N GLY A 388 -23.08 -3.85 23.21
CA GLY A 388 -22.12 -3.03 23.97
C GLY A 388 -20.77 -2.79 23.28
N TYR A 389 -20.58 -3.31 22.08
CA TYR A 389 -19.37 -3.09 21.28
C TYR A 389 -19.70 -2.26 20.03
N CYS A 390 -19.08 -1.10 19.94
CA CYS A 390 -19.09 -0.22 18.77
C CYS A 390 -17.69 0.38 18.62
N LEU A 391 -17.40 0.98 17.49
CA LEU A 391 -16.12 1.65 17.27
C LEU A 391 -15.82 2.66 18.39
N LYS A 392 -14.71 2.47 19.11
CA LYS A 392 -14.19 3.39 20.11
C LYS A 392 -12.80 3.85 19.71
N ILE A 393 -12.63 5.14 19.63
CA ILE A 393 -11.38 5.83 19.28
C ILE A 393 -10.95 6.63 20.50
N PHE A 394 -9.65 6.75 20.76
CA PHE A 394 -9.15 7.68 21.76
C PHE A 394 -9.54 9.10 21.35
N LYS A 395 -10.16 9.86 22.27
CA LYS A 395 -10.52 11.26 21.98
C LYS A 395 -9.35 12.21 22.16
N GLN A 396 -8.45 11.87 23.04
CA GLN A 396 -7.23 12.63 23.33
C GLN A 396 -6.08 11.65 23.48
N LEU A 397 -4.93 12.02 22.99
CA LEU A 397 -3.70 11.25 23.16
C LEU A 397 -3.00 11.75 24.42
N PRO A 398 -2.39 10.84 25.22
CA PRO A 398 -1.64 11.23 26.40
C PRO A 398 -0.41 12.07 26.00
N ALA A 399 0.07 12.90 26.91
CA ALA A 399 1.35 13.57 26.74
C ALA A 399 2.49 12.57 26.88
N PRO A 400 3.59 12.72 26.12
CA PRO A 400 4.77 11.90 26.30
C PRO A 400 5.42 12.17 27.66
N PRO A 401 6.23 11.24 28.18
CA PRO A 401 7.00 11.49 29.40
C PRO A 401 7.93 12.69 29.18
N ILE A 402 7.86 13.65 30.09
CA ILE A 402 8.71 14.86 30.05
C ILE A 402 10.10 14.49 30.56
N SER A 403 11.12 14.72 29.74
CA SER A 403 12.51 14.64 30.21
C SER A 403 12.88 15.88 31.01
N PRO A 404 13.65 15.75 32.08
CA PRO A 404 14.19 16.90 32.81
C PRO A 404 15.02 17.86 31.95
N ASN A 405 15.52 17.37 30.82
CA ASN A 405 16.34 18.13 29.86
C ASN A 405 15.54 18.62 28.63
N ASP A 406 14.25 18.31 28.54
CA ASP A 406 13.41 18.88 27.49
C ASP A 406 13.05 20.33 27.83
N PRO A 407 13.04 21.24 26.85
CA PRO A 407 12.53 22.58 27.08
C PRO A 407 11.10 22.45 27.64
N MET A 408 10.82 23.20 28.71
CA MET A 408 9.48 23.23 29.33
C MET A 408 8.44 23.38 28.24
N PRO A 409 7.37 22.57 28.26
CA PRO A 409 6.28 22.73 27.30
C PRO A 409 5.78 24.17 27.41
N ILE A 410 5.74 24.88 26.29
CA ILE A 410 5.12 26.20 26.24
C ILE A 410 3.65 25.98 26.57
N ALA A 411 3.21 26.50 27.71
CA ALA A 411 1.82 26.40 28.17
C ALA A 411 0.92 27.38 27.40
N ASP A 412 0.98 27.33 26.07
CA ASP A 412 0.11 28.11 25.20
C ASP A 412 -1.02 27.20 24.73
N SER A 413 -2.24 27.49 25.19
CA SER A 413 -3.46 26.78 24.82
C SER A 413 -3.87 26.96 23.35
N GLN A 414 -3.15 27.80 22.59
CA GLN A 414 -3.43 28.07 21.17
C GLN A 414 -2.61 27.19 20.23
N LEU A 415 -1.59 26.49 20.73
CA LEU A 415 -0.73 25.65 19.91
C LEU A 415 -1.47 24.42 19.39
N LEU A 416 -1.25 24.12 18.12
CA LEU A 416 -1.86 22.99 17.44
C LEU A 416 -1.36 21.66 18.00
N LEU A 417 -2.26 20.81 18.47
CA LEU A 417 -1.97 19.42 18.81
C LEU A 417 -2.16 18.52 17.58
N GLN A 418 -1.38 17.44 17.50
CA GLN A 418 -1.48 16.47 16.41
C GLN A 418 -2.88 15.85 16.32
N SER A 419 -3.49 15.48 17.45
CA SER A 419 -4.84 14.92 17.50
C SER A 419 -5.92 15.90 17.04
N GLU A 420 -5.80 17.19 17.40
CA GLU A 420 -6.70 18.25 16.95
C GLU A 420 -6.56 18.50 15.45
N ALA A 421 -5.31 18.55 14.96
CA ALA A 421 -5.04 18.70 13.54
C ALA A 421 -5.68 17.58 12.72
N ILE A 422 -5.52 16.34 13.15
CA ILE A 422 -6.10 15.18 12.47
C ILE A 422 -7.63 15.24 12.50
N ALA A 423 -8.25 15.65 13.61
CA ALA A 423 -9.70 15.79 13.72
C ALA A 423 -10.25 16.85 12.75
N ILE A 424 -9.54 17.96 12.58
CA ILE A 424 -9.92 19.01 11.62
C ILE A 424 -9.72 18.51 10.18
N VAL A 425 -8.58 17.90 9.87
CA VAL A 425 -8.31 17.34 8.52
C VAL A 425 -9.36 16.30 8.13
N GLN A 426 -9.89 15.54 9.09
CA GLN A 426 -10.97 14.56 8.83
C GLN A 426 -12.17 15.18 8.13
N GLU A 427 -12.50 16.43 8.43
CA GLU A 427 -13.67 17.15 7.87
C GLU A 427 -13.47 17.46 6.36
N PHE A 428 -12.23 17.45 5.88
CA PHE A 428 -11.82 17.79 4.51
C PHE A 428 -11.36 16.58 3.68
N LEU A 429 -11.36 15.37 4.26
CA LEU A 429 -10.98 14.17 3.53
C LEU A 429 -11.94 13.91 2.37
N PRO A 430 -11.43 13.49 1.20
CA PRO A 430 -12.27 13.27 0.03
C PRO A 430 -13.10 12.00 0.16
N GLU A 431 -14.36 12.06 -0.27
CA GLU A 431 -15.12 10.87 -0.63
C GLU A 431 -14.62 10.35 -1.99
N ASN A 432 -14.58 9.03 -2.15
CA ASN A 432 -14.06 8.37 -3.36
C ASN A 432 -12.62 8.77 -3.74
N GLY A 433 -11.79 9.05 -2.73
CA GLY A 433 -10.39 9.46 -2.89
C GLY A 433 -9.38 8.43 -2.39
N HIS A 434 -8.14 8.88 -2.22
CA HIS A 434 -7.07 8.07 -1.68
C HIS A 434 -6.48 8.73 -0.44
N ILE A 435 -6.29 7.97 0.63
CA ILE A 435 -5.69 8.44 1.87
C ILE A 435 -4.46 7.60 2.15
N LEU A 436 -3.31 8.25 2.16
CA LEU A 436 -2.03 7.58 2.37
C LEU A 436 -1.43 8.00 3.71
N PHE A 437 -0.89 7.04 4.41
CA PHE A 437 -0.21 7.22 5.68
C PHE A 437 1.24 6.80 5.51
N ASP A 438 2.16 7.68 5.90
CA ASP A 438 3.59 7.41 5.88
C ASP A 438 4.02 6.54 7.08
N ALA A 439 5.12 6.82 7.71
CA ALA A 439 5.59 6.15 8.91
C ALA A 439 5.69 7.13 10.10
N GLY A 440 5.83 6.60 11.32
CA GLY A 440 6.06 7.38 12.52
C GLY A 440 4.80 7.75 13.31
N ASN A 441 4.94 8.73 14.22
CA ASN A 441 3.88 9.15 15.13
C ASN A 441 2.66 9.69 14.42
N CYS A 442 2.87 10.57 13.41
CA CYS A 442 1.77 11.16 12.65
C CYS A 442 0.93 10.08 11.94
N ALA A 443 1.58 9.06 11.37
CA ALA A 443 0.88 7.96 10.72
C ALA A 443 0.10 7.10 11.73
N ALA A 444 0.70 6.75 12.88
CA ALA A 444 0.03 5.98 13.92
C ALA A 444 -1.20 6.74 14.47
N ALA A 445 -1.07 8.04 14.72
CA ALA A 445 -2.15 8.89 15.19
C ALA A 445 -3.24 9.06 14.12
N ALA A 446 -2.86 9.37 12.88
CA ALA A 446 -3.80 9.55 11.79
C ALA A 446 -4.55 8.25 11.44
N LEU A 447 -3.87 7.10 11.43
CA LEU A 447 -4.52 5.80 11.28
C LEU A 447 -5.59 5.55 12.36
N HIS A 448 -5.27 5.87 13.60
CA HIS A 448 -6.17 5.63 14.72
C HIS A 448 -7.37 6.60 14.73
N LEU A 449 -7.09 7.89 14.53
CA LEU A 449 -8.08 8.96 14.75
C LEU A 449 -8.98 9.23 13.54
N THR A 450 -8.55 8.93 12.31
CA THR A 450 -9.37 9.17 11.13
C THR A 450 -10.37 8.04 10.88
N LYS A 451 -11.47 8.37 10.21
CA LYS A 451 -12.37 7.41 9.57
C LYS A 451 -12.15 7.50 8.05
N VAL A 452 -12.05 6.37 7.39
CA VAL A 452 -11.97 6.36 5.92
C VAL A 452 -13.33 6.73 5.35
N PRO A 453 -13.47 7.84 4.61
CA PRO A 453 -14.73 8.22 3.99
C PRO A 453 -15.20 7.14 3.01
N PHE A 454 -16.50 7.12 2.77
CA PHE A 454 -17.11 6.15 1.87
C PHE A 454 -16.47 6.20 0.48
N GLY A 455 -16.19 5.03 -0.08
CA GLY A 455 -15.57 4.89 -1.40
C GLY A 455 -14.08 5.23 -1.48
N SER A 456 -13.48 5.74 -0.40
CA SER A 456 -12.06 6.06 -0.37
C SER A 456 -11.20 4.84 -0.04
N SER A 457 -9.99 4.79 -0.60
CA SER A 457 -8.98 3.81 -0.26
C SER A 457 -8.06 4.31 0.85
N SER A 458 -7.55 3.40 1.67
CA SER A 458 -6.56 3.68 2.71
C SER A 458 -5.30 2.86 2.45
N THR A 459 -4.13 3.50 2.42
CA THR A 459 -2.86 2.84 2.11
C THR A 459 -1.78 3.21 3.11
N ILE A 460 -1.07 2.21 3.59
CA ILE A 460 0.15 2.32 4.39
C ILE A 460 1.10 1.19 3.99
N ALA A 461 2.38 1.46 3.95
CA ALA A 461 3.44 0.46 3.74
C ALA A 461 3.89 -0.10 5.08
N LEU A 462 3.72 -1.39 5.28
CA LEU A 462 4.02 -2.08 6.55
C LEU A 462 5.05 -3.20 6.39
N GLY A 463 5.53 -3.43 5.18
CA GLY A 463 6.47 -4.50 4.87
C GLY A 463 7.86 -4.20 5.42
N MET A 464 8.46 -3.15 4.91
CA MET A 464 9.78 -2.63 5.33
C MET A 464 9.64 -1.38 6.20
N GLY A 465 8.49 -0.69 6.13
CA GLY A 465 8.21 0.49 6.95
C GLY A 465 9.07 1.71 6.60
N GLY A 466 9.45 1.85 5.35
CA GLY A 466 10.27 2.97 4.86
C GLY A 466 9.54 4.30 4.98
N MET A 467 10.21 5.30 5.58
CA MET A 467 9.72 6.69 5.60
C MET A 467 9.78 7.29 4.18
N GLY A 468 8.81 8.16 3.85
CA GLY A 468 8.70 8.78 2.53
C GLY A 468 7.88 7.98 1.52
N TYR A 469 7.49 6.75 1.84
CA TYR A 469 6.65 5.92 0.97
C TYR A 469 5.37 6.64 0.52
N ALA A 470 4.64 7.27 1.46
CA ALA A 470 3.36 7.86 1.14
C ALA A 470 3.47 9.10 0.24
N ILE A 471 4.56 9.87 0.36
CA ILE A 471 4.79 11.06 -0.47
C ILE A 471 4.98 10.64 -1.93
N ALA A 472 5.92 9.75 -2.20
CA ALA A 472 6.15 9.25 -3.56
C ALA A 472 4.99 8.39 -4.06
N GLY A 473 4.47 7.49 -3.22
CA GLY A 473 3.37 6.58 -3.54
C GLY A 473 2.08 7.30 -3.94
N ALA A 474 1.81 8.48 -3.39
CA ALA A 474 0.63 9.27 -3.71
C ALA A 474 0.51 9.61 -5.21
N ILE A 475 1.65 9.79 -5.88
CA ILE A 475 1.70 10.04 -7.33
C ILE A 475 1.16 8.80 -8.07
N GLY A 476 1.61 7.60 -7.67
CA GLY A 476 1.11 6.35 -8.24
C GLY A 476 -0.37 6.08 -7.94
N ALA A 477 -0.85 6.50 -6.76
CA ALA A 477 -2.26 6.41 -6.39
C ALA A 477 -3.13 7.36 -7.21
N GLN A 478 -2.70 8.62 -7.35
CA GLN A 478 -3.50 9.66 -8.01
C GLN A 478 -3.52 9.52 -9.52
N LEU A 479 -2.38 9.16 -10.12
CA LEU A 479 -2.23 9.16 -11.57
C LEU A 479 -3.14 8.13 -12.23
N GLY A 480 -3.97 8.59 -13.17
CA GLY A 480 -4.97 7.76 -13.85
C GLY A 480 -6.23 7.46 -13.04
N SER A 481 -6.43 8.12 -11.89
CA SER A 481 -7.69 8.12 -11.16
C SER A 481 -8.79 8.89 -11.92
N PRO A 482 -10.07 8.60 -11.70
CA PRO A 482 -11.17 9.36 -12.29
C PRO A 482 -11.07 10.86 -11.98
N LYS A 483 -11.56 11.69 -12.90
CA LYS A 483 -11.61 13.15 -12.67
C LYS A 483 -12.39 13.46 -11.38
N GLY A 484 -11.86 14.35 -10.56
CA GLY A 484 -12.43 14.73 -9.27
C GLY A 484 -11.97 13.85 -8.09
N THR A 485 -11.26 12.75 -8.35
CA THR A 485 -10.57 12.01 -7.29
C THR A 485 -9.43 12.84 -6.75
N ARG A 486 -9.28 12.90 -5.42
CA ARG A 486 -8.19 13.57 -4.73
C ARG A 486 -7.45 12.61 -3.83
N THR A 487 -6.16 12.85 -3.66
CA THR A 487 -5.32 12.09 -2.73
C THR A 487 -4.91 12.99 -1.56
N VAL A 488 -4.95 12.46 -0.33
CA VAL A 488 -4.45 13.12 0.87
C VAL A 488 -3.37 12.26 1.51
N VAL A 489 -2.26 12.88 1.84
CA VAL A 489 -1.09 12.22 2.43
C VAL A 489 -0.87 12.76 3.85
N PHE A 490 -0.72 11.87 4.82
CA PHE A 490 -0.25 12.16 6.16
C PHE A 490 1.21 11.73 6.28
N ALA A 491 2.12 12.69 6.38
CA ALA A 491 3.55 12.44 6.46
C ALA A 491 4.21 13.29 7.56
N GLY A 492 5.32 12.84 8.11
CA GLY A 492 6.16 13.63 9.01
C GLY A 492 7.21 14.43 8.24
N ASP A 493 7.82 15.40 8.92
CA ASP A 493 8.95 16.17 8.42
C ASP A 493 10.16 15.29 8.04
N GLY A 494 10.43 14.24 8.81
CA GLY A 494 11.47 13.27 8.46
C GLY A 494 11.19 12.55 7.13
N ALA A 495 9.95 12.18 6.84
CA ALA A 495 9.54 11.61 5.56
C ALA A 495 9.70 12.62 4.43
N PHE A 496 9.30 13.88 4.66
CA PHE A 496 9.49 14.96 3.69
C PHE A 496 10.97 15.17 3.37
N LEU A 497 11.86 15.16 4.37
CA LEU A 497 13.30 15.32 4.14
C LEU A 497 13.91 14.16 3.33
N MET A 498 13.30 12.97 3.34
CA MET A 498 13.77 11.81 2.57
C MET A 498 13.29 11.83 1.11
N THR A 499 11.99 12.06 0.88
CA THR A 499 11.38 11.93 -0.46
C THR A 499 10.55 13.14 -0.89
N GLY A 500 10.59 14.24 -0.15
CA GLY A 500 9.77 15.43 -0.42
C GLY A 500 9.99 16.04 -1.82
N LEU A 501 11.15 15.83 -2.44
CA LEU A 501 11.40 16.27 -3.80
C LEU A 501 10.49 15.57 -4.84
N GLU A 502 9.90 14.42 -4.51
CA GLU A 502 8.90 13.77 -5.37
C GLU A 502 7.61 14.60 -5.53
N ILE A 503 7.35 15.56 -4.63
CA ILE A 503 6.25 16.51 -4.79
C ILE A 503 6.38 17.28 -6.12
N HIS A 504 7.62 17.54 -6.59
CA HIS A 504 7.84 18.13 -7.91
C HIS A 504 7.28 17.25 -9.04
N THR A 505 7.30 15.93 -8.92
CA THR A 505 6.65 15.03 -9.90
C THR A 505 5.13 15.24 -9.91
N ALA A 506 4.49 15.47 -8.76
CA ALA A 506 3.07 15.85 -8.71
C ALA A 506 2.82 17.23 -9.34
N VAL A 507 3.73 18.19 -9.17
CA VAL A 507 3.69 19.51 -9.81
C VAL A 507 3.85 19.40 -11.32
N ASP A 508 4.79 18.59 -11.81
CA ASP A 508 4.99 18.36 -13.24
C ASP A 508 3.71 17.83 -13.91
N LEU A 509 3.04 16.92 -13.26
CA LEU A 509 1.84 16.22 -13.76
C LEU A 509 0.53 16.87 -13.35
N GLN A 510 0.56 17.97 -12.58
CA GLN A 510 -0.61 18.69 -12.05
C GLN A 510 -1.61 17.74 -11.37
N LEU A 511 -1.11 16.95 -10.43
CA LEU A 511 -1.93 15.95 -9.73
C LEU A 511 -2.57 16.55 -8.47
N PRO A 512 -3.89 16.40 -8.26
CA PRO A 512 -4.63 16.90 -7.10
C PRO A 512 -4.31 16.06 -5.84
N ILE A 513 -3.13 16.29 -5.26
CA ILE A 513 -2.63 15.61 -4.07
C ILE A 513 -2.38 16.66 -2.99
N LEU A 514 -2.97 16.52 -1.81
CA LEU A 514 -2.64 17.32 -0.64
C LEU A 514 -1.65 16.55 0.25
N PHE A 515 -0.43 17.07 0.35
CA PHE A 515 0.59 16.57 1.25
C PHE A 515 0.53 17.34 2.56
N ILE A 516 0.08 16.68 3.64
CA ILE A 516 0.03 17.25 4.98
C ILE A 516 1.26 16.78 5.73
N VAL A 517 2.15 17.74 6.05
CA VAL A 517 3.44 17.46 6.68
C VAL A 517 3.42 17.93 8.13
N PHE A 518 3.44 16.99 9.05
CA PHE A 518 3.54 17.21 10.49
C PHE A 518 4.99 17.51 10.86
N ASN A 519 5.27 18.79 11.12
CA ASN A 519 6.62 19.28 11.38
C ASN A 519 6.85 19.53 12.88
N ASN A 520 7.68 18.69 13.49
CA ASN A 520 8.13 18.82 14.88
C ASN A 520 9.67 18.85 15.01
N ASN A 521 10.39 18.88 13.87
CA ASN A 521 11.85 18.88 13.76
C ASN A 521 12.53 17.68 14.45
N MET A 522 11.90 16.51 14.41
CA MET A 522 12.45 15.30 15.01
C MET A 522 11.84 14.01 14.43
N HIS A 523 12.55 12.91 14.63
CA HIS A 523 11.98 11.57 14.45
C HIS A 523 11.15 11.18 15.66
N GLY A 524 9.92 11.71 15.78
CA GLY A 524 9.09 11.66 16.99
C GLY A 524 8.88 10.27 17.56
N MET A 525 8.65 9.22 16.75
CA MET A 525 8.55 7.83 17.22
C MET A 525 9.84 7.36 17.91
N CYS A 526 11.01 7.75 17.40
CA CYS A 526 12.30 7.41 17.98
C CYS A 526 12.58 8.21 19.26
N VAL A 527 12.18 9.49 19.29
CA VAL A 527 12.26 10.32 20.51
C VAL A 527 11.48 9.66 21.65
N ILE A 528 10.20 9.33 21.42
CA ILE A 528 9.36 8.68 22.43
C ILE A 528 9.98 7.34 22.87
N ARG A 529 10.49 6.54 21.94
CA ARG A 529 11.16 5.29 22.27
C ARG A 529 12.40 5.51 23.16
N GLN A 530 13.21 6.50 22.85
CA GLN A 530 14.39 6.82 23.66
C GLN A 530 14.01 7.41 25.04
N GLN A 531 12.92 8.16 25.11
CA GLN A 531 12.38 8.62 26.39
C GLN A 531 11.91 7.44 27.26
N LEU A 532 11.17 6.51 26.69
CA LEU A 532 10.59 5.38 27.44
C LEU A 532 11.63 4.32 27.84
N TYR A 533 12.56 3.99 26.93
CA TYR A 533 13.42 2.81 27.10
C TYR A 533 14.88 3.12 27.38
N PHE A 534 15.32 4.38 27.20
CA PHE A 534 16.72 4.78 27.33
C PHE A 534 16.90 5.98 28.27
N GLU A 535 16.04 6.12 29.28
CA GLU A 535 16.14 7.18 30.32
C GLU A 535 16.24 8.58 29.71
N SER A 536 15.52 8.83 28.61
CA SER A 536 15.56 10.09 27.86
C SER A 536 16.94 10.48 27.31
N ARG A 537 17.84 9.53 27.09
CA ARG A 537 19.08 9.78 26.37
C ARG A 537 18.77 9.86 24.88
N LEU A 538 18.60 11.09 24.38
CA LEU A 538 18.21 11.38 22.99
C LEU A 538 19.45 11.53 22.13
N GLU A 539 19.61 10.62 21.15
CA GLU A 539 20.74 10.64 20.21
C GLU A 539 20.24 10.38 18.78
N CYS A 540 20.70 11.20 17.84
CA CYS A 540 20.41 11.09 16.40
C CYS A 540 18.90 11.10 16.05
N VAL A 541 18.08 11.84 16.80
CA VAL A 541 16.62 11.91 16.62
C VAL A 541 16.06 13.31 16.51
N ARG A 542 16.89 14.35 16.71
CA ARG A 542 16.54 15.77 16.53
C ARG A 542 17.45 16.41 15.50
N TYR A 543 16.94 17.39 14.79
CA TYR A 543 17.68 18.18 13.79
C TYR A 543 17.28 19.66 13.86
N ALA A 544 18.07 20.52 13.21
CA ALA A 544 17.78 21.94 13.14
C ALA A 544 16.40 22.19 12.51
N PRO A 545 15.67 23.22 12.93
CA PRO A 545 14.36 23.55 12.38
C PRO A 545 14.39 23.72 10.86
N VAL A 546 13.41 23.11 10.20
CA VAL A 546 13.21 23.18 8.75
C VAL A 546 11.88 23.87 8.48
N ASP A 547 11.87 24.87 7.62
CA ASP A 547 10.68 25.51 7.08
C ASP A 547 10.23 24.73 5.83
N ILE A 548 9.27 23.80 6.06
CA ILE A 548 8.75 22.91 5.02
C ILE A 548 7.99 23.72 3.96
N ALA A 549 7.18 24.70 4.38
CA ALA A 549 6.38 25.52 3.47
C ALA A 549 7.29 26.34 2.52
N THR A 550 8.34 26.97 3.05
CA THR A 550 9.31 27.71 2.21
C THR A 550 10.07 26.76 1.27
N THR A 551 10.47 25.59 1.74
CA THR A 551 11.14 24.57 0.91
C THR A 551 10.21 24.11 -0.23
N ALA A 552 8.95 23.83 0.08
CA ALA A 552 7.95 23.39 -0.89
C ALA A 552 7.66 24.45 -1.96
N ARG A 553 7.64 25.76 -1.61
CA ARG A 553 7.45 26.83 -2.60
C ARG A 553 8.52 26.81 -3.70
N GLY A 554 9.72 26.32 -3.39
CA GLY A 554 10.78 26.15 -4.38
C GLY A 554 10.52 25.02 -5.41
N LEU A 555 9.55 24.14 -5.18
CA LEU A 555 9.21 23.02 -6.06
C LEU A 555 8.21 23.39 -7.16
N GLY A 556 7.59 24.57 -7.10
CA GLY A 556 6.63 25.03 -8.10
C GLY A 556 6.34 26.50 -7.97
N SER A 557 5.63 27.05 -8.97
CA SER A 557 5.11 28.42 -8.90
C SER A 557 3.71 28.43 -8.28
N ASP A 558 3.27 29.58 -7.77
CA ASP A 558 1.98 29.74 -7.06
C ASP A 558 0.75 29.26 -7.85
N HIS A 559 0.82 29.26 -9.17
CA HIS A 559 -0.24 28.76 -10.03
C HIS A 559 -0.15 27.26 -10.35
N ARG A 560 0.89 26.57 -9.88
CA ARG A 560 1.10 25.12 -10.09
C ARG A 560 1.19 24.31 -8.81
N LEU A 561 1.42 24.95 -7.68
CA LEU A 561 1.54 24.33 -6.36
C LEU A 561 0.94 25.27 -5.31
N TRP A 562 -0.06 24.80 -4.59
CA TRP A 562 -0.55 25.49 -3.40
C TRP A 562 0.33 25.16 -2.19
N VAL A 563 0.65 26.15 -1.37
CA VAL A 563 1.47 25.94 -0.16
C VAL A 563 0.92 26.76 1.00
N GLY A 564 0.52 26.06 2.06
CA GLY A 564 0.07 26.62 3.32
C GLY A 564 0.94 26.19 4.51
N SER A 565 0.82 26.93 5.62
CA SER A 565 1.44 26.58 6.91
C SER A 565 0.50 26.97 8.04
N ALA A 566 0.39 26.15 9.08
CA ALA A 566 -0.45 26.38 10.24
C ALA A 566 0.24 25.91 11.54
N GLY A 567 0.12 26.70 12.61
CA GLY A 567 0.60 26.38 13.96
C GLY A 567 -0.52 26.47 15.02
N THR A 568 -1.73 26.88 14.60
CA THR A 568 -2.91 26.97 15.46
C THR A 568 -4.12 26.35 14.79
N VAL A 569 -5.16 26.02 15.56
CA VAL A 569 -6.44 25.50 15.06
C VAL A 569 -7.09 26.46 14.07
N ALA A 570 -7.06 27.76 14.34
CA ALA A 570 -7.68 28.78 13.49
C ALA A 570 -6.95 28.89 12.14
N GLU A 571 -5.60 28.91 12.16
CA GLU A 571 -4.79 28.91 10.96
C GLU A 571 -5.05 27.65 10.13
N LEU A 572 -5.10 26.47 10.75
CA LEU A 572 -5.35 25.22 10.04
C LEU A 572 -6.68 25.21 9.30
N ARG A 573 -7.77 25.62 9.96
CA ARG A 573 -9.09 25.73 9.31
C ARG A 573 -9.05 26.67 8.13
N HIS A 574 -8.47 27.86 8.31
CA HIS A 574 -8.33 28.84 7.25
C HIS A 574 -7.53 28.29 6.06
N GLN A 575 -6.39 27.62 6.31
CA GLN A 575 -5.56 27.04 5.25
C GLN A 575 -6.28 25.91 4.49
N LEU A 576 -7.05 25.07 5.18
CA LEU A 576 -7.81 24.00 4.53
C LEU A 576 -8.99 24.57 3.72
N GLU A 577 -9.69 25.57 4.23
CA GLU A 577 -10.77 26.28 3.50
C GLU A 577 -10.22 26.97 2.24
N ASP A 578 -9.05 27.59 2.33
CA ASP A 578 -8.36 28.19 1.18
C ASP A 578 -7.94 27.09 0.17
N TYR A 579 -7.31 26.00 0.61
CA TYR A 579 -6.96 24.88 -0.27
C TYR A 579 -8.17 24.31 -1.01
N MET A 580 -9.36 24.30 -0.40
CA MET A 580 -10.58 23.81 -1.05
C MET A 580 -10.99 24.63 -2.28
N GLN A 581 -10.43 25.81 -2.48
CA GLN A 581 -10.58 26.62 -3.71
C GLN A 581 -9.52 26.21 -4.78
N HIS A 582 -8.54 25.39 -4.42
CA HIS A 582 -7.39 25.03 -5.25
C HIS A 582 -7.25 23.49 -5.43
N THR A 583 -8.33 22.74 -5.27
CA THR A 583 -8.31 21.28 -5.22
C THR A 583 -7.89 20.59 -6.53
N ASP A 584 -7.72 21.32 -7.62
CA ASP A 584 -7.18 20.81 -8.89
C ASP A 584 -5.64 20.85 -8.94
N LEU A 585 -5.01 21.51 -7.95
CA LEU A 585 -3.57 21.62 -7.85
C LEU A 585 -2.99 20.64 -6.80
N PRO A 586 -1.73 20.23 -6.95
CA PRO A 586 -1.00 19.68 -5.82
C PRO A 586 -0.87 20.74 -4.72
N GLY A 587 -0.93 20.32 -3.47
CA GLY A 587 -0.81 21.19 -2.31
C GLY A 587 0.12 20.64 -1.25
N VAL A 588 0.87 21.50 -0.58
CA VAL A 588 1.66 21.17 0.62
C VAL A 588 1.15 22.00 1.79
N LEU A 589 0.71 21.34 2.84
CA LEU A 589 0.30 21.97 4.09
C LEU A 589 1.26 21.56 5.19
N GLU A 590 2.08 22.50 5.65
CA GLU A 590 2.91 22.31 6.84
C GLU A 590 2.10 22.53 8.11
N LEU A 591 2.13 21.57 9.02
CA LEU A 591 1.58 21.68 10.37
C LEU A 591 2.73 21.81 11.36
N ARG A 592 2.94 23.02 11.88
CA ARG A 592 3.99 23.29 12.86
C ARG A 592 3.53 22.83 14.26
N LEU A 593 4.06 21.69 14.70
CA LEU A 593 3.74 21.10 15.98
C LEU A 593 4.83 21.48 16.99
N LEU A 594 4.47 22.26 17.98
CA LEU A 594 5.41 22.64 19.05
C LEU A 594 5.36 21.68 20.25
N ARG A 595 4.42 20.73 20.23
CA ARG A 595 4.22 19.75 21.29
C ARG A 595 3.92 18.37 20.71
N GLU A 596 4.67 17.38 21.18
CA GLU A 596 4.39 15.97 20.88
C GLU A 596 3.23 15.44 21.74
N GLU A 597 2.47 14.54 21.16
CA GLU A 597 1.53 13.66 21.83
C GLU A 597 2.02 12.22 21.74
N MET A 598 1.73 11.41 22.74
CA MET A 598 2.01 9.99 22.69
C MET A 598 1.16 9.36 21.57
N PRO A 599 1.74 8.72 20.55
CA PRO A 599 0.94 8.08 19.52
C PRO A 599 0.10 6.95 20.13
N PRO A 600 -1.06 6.62 19.56
CA PRO A 600 -1.88 5.49 20.00
C PRO A 600 -1.24 4.16 19.58
N PHE A 601 -0.02 3.96 20.02
CA PHE A 601 0.82 2.81 19.69
C PHE A 601 0.90 1.89 20.90
N THR A 602 0.23 0.75 20.86
CA THR A 602 0.04 -0.15 22.02
C THR A 602 1.33 -0.43 22.80
N PRO A 603 2.51 -0.68 22.17
CA PRO A 603 3.74 -0.89 22.92
C PRO A 603 4.17 0.30 23.81
N PHE A 604 3.71 1.52 23.49
CA PHE A 604 4.03 2.70 24.31
C PHE A 604 2.99 2.98 25.40
N LEU A 605 1.80 2.38 25.28
CA LEU A 605 0.67 2.62 26.17
C LEU A 605 0.47 1.51 27.22
N SER A 606 1.24 0.42 27.17
CA SER A 606 1.14 -0.67 28.15
C SER A 606 1.84 -0.29 29.46
N GLU A 607 1.28 -0.72 30.59
CA GLU A 607 1.92 -0.57 31.91
C GLU A 607 3.29 -1.27 31.98
N ASP A 608 3.50 -2.28 31.13
CA ASP A 608 4.74 -3.04 30.97
C ASP A 608 5.69 -2.43 29.92
N ALA A 609 5.41 -1.22 29.41
CA ALA A 609 6.23 -0.59 28.38
C ALA A 609 7.74 -0.57 28.68
N PRO A 610 8.20 -0.31 29.94
CA PRO A 610 9.61 -0.35 30.30
C PRO A 610 10.22 -1.76 30.31
N THR A 611 9.40 -2.81 30.41
CA THR A 611 9.83 -4.20 30.60
C THR A 611 9.78 -5.04 29.33
N ILE A 612 9.29 -4.47 28.21
CA ILE A 612 9.36 -5.19 26.94
C ILE A 612 10.84 -5.24 26.53
N PRO A 613 11.50 -6.40 26.61
CA PRO A 613 12.86 -6.52 26.10
C PRO A 613 12.81 -6.11 24.64
N ILE A 614 13.84 -5.39 24.18
CA ILE A 614 14.06 -5.09 22.77
C ILE A 614 14.35 -6.41 22.04
N GLY A 615 13.40 -7.32 22.05
CA GLY A 615 13.38 -8.57 21.29
C GLY A 615 13.02 -8.35 19.82
N PHE A 616 13.39 -7.17 19.28
CA PHE A 616 13.36 -6.94 17.84
C PHE A 616 14.60 -7.48 17.13
N ILE A 617 15.55 -7.98 17.89
CA ILE A 617 16.78 -8.56 17.37
C ILE A 617 16.89 -9.94 17.99
N ASN A 618 16.51 -10.94 17.25
CA ASN A 618 16.84 -12.35 17.29
C ASN A 618 15.58 -13.25 17.24
N HIS A 619 15.32 -13.68 16.09
CA HIS A 619 15.13 -15.01 15.49
C HIS A 619 14.33 -14.93 14.21
#